data_9a96a68b1118aa5bf8f9b5117cc2796e
#
_entry.id   9a96a68b1118aa5bf8f9b5117cc2796e
#
_cell.length_a   1.000
_cell.length_b   1.000
_cell.length_c   1.000
_cell.angle_alpha   90.00
_cell.angle_beta   90.00
_cell.angle_gamma   90.00
#
_symmetry.space_group_name_H-M   'P 1'
#
loop_
_entity.id
_entity.type
_entity.pdbx_description
1 polymer ?
#
loop_
_entity_poly.entity_id
_entity_poly.type
_entity_poly.pdbx_seq_one_letter_code
_entity_poly.pdbx_strand_id
1 'polypeptide(L)'
;MGMATMQYMNVRTAAQKWGLTERRVRILCSEGRVDGVIRNGWGWNIPIGAPKPQDGRRLRRIKNIGLRPGAANYAALDGLKETFSVQKDDQGYVVRTFRSLLPPFLSGSFCFDGVDISLRQVESLFEGGFPAGLTQTQMLLCFNTRTILLRAMQETGLGPIFAGPHDEPYLSERKLKRLYRTLLSGIDDLSLCEYRKASIPAGGAGGYKVFPVSQQMAILMYQYEKEWQSLHPLIRSSFLFGELMRIRPFGSFDGLFALIAMGCELLSAGYPVEVIPAERIPELRADLSLTQKRGNYQNLIALFESSLERSLQLLMRKKEEHV
;
A
#
# COMPACT_ATOMS: atom_id res chain seq x y z
N MET A 1 -38.54 -6.94 -18.30
CA MET A 1 -37.62 -7.21 -17.21
C MET A 1 -37.83 -6.13 -16.16
N GLY A 2 -38.49 -6.49 -15.04
CA GLY A 2 -38.82 -5.52 -13.99
C GLY A 2 -37.55 -5.10 -13.22
N MET A 3 -37.30 -3.81 -13.16
CA MET A 3 -36.33 -3.24 -12.26
C MET A 3 -36.76 -3.54 -10.81
N ALA A 4 -36.03 -4.40 -10.11
CA ALA A 4 -36.29 -4.63 -8.70
C ALA A 4 -35.98 -3.30 -7.96
N THR A 5 -37.02 -2.65 -7.45
CA THR A 5 -36.89 -1.43 -6.62
C THR A 5 -36.13 -1.78 -5.37
N MET A 6 -34.91 -1.31 -5.24
CA MET A 6 -34.08 -1.48 -4.01
C MET A 6 -34.82 -0.80 -2.86
N GLN A 7 -35.25 -1.59 -1.88
CA GLN A 7 -35.86 -1.07 -0.65
C GLN A 7 -34.77 -0.69 0.35
N TYR A 8 -34.94 0.45 1.02
CA TYR A 8 -33.99 0.99 1.98
C TYR A 8 -34.58 1.06 3.39
N MET A 9 -33.76 0.87 4.38
CA MET A 9 -34.06 1.09 5.80
C MET A 9 -33.22 2.25 6.35
N ASN A 10 -33.71 2.89 7.41
CA ASN A 10 -32.98 3.93 8.10
C ASN A 10 -31.98 3.35 9.12
N VAL A 11 -31.13 4.23 9.70
CA VAL A 11 -30.09 3.85 10.68
C VAL A 11 -30.66 3.14 11.90
N ARG A 12 -31.84 3.58 12.39
CA ARG A 12 -32.48 3.00 13.58
C ARG A 12 -32.93 1.56 13.30
N THR A 13 -33.55 1.33 12.17
CA THR A 13 -33.98 -0.02 11.74
C THR A 13 -32.79 -0.94 11.53
N ALA A 14 -31.71 -0.43 10.91
CA ALA A 14 -30.48 -1.19 10.74
C ALA A 14 -29.81 -1.52 12.08
N ALA A 15 -29.82 -0.59 13.01
CA ALA A 15 -29.29 -0.80 14.36
C ALA A 15 -30.02 -1.93 15.10
N GLN A 16 -31.35 -1.94 15.03
CA GLN A 16 -32.17 -3.01 15.59
C GLN A 16 -31.91 -4.36 14.90
N LYS A 17 -31.91 -4.37 13.57
CA LYS A 17 -31.67 -5.59 12.78
C LYS A 17 -30.29 -6.21 13.04
N TRP A 18 -29.25 -5.39 13.25
CA TRP A 18 -27.88 -5.85 13.41
C TRP A 18 -27.44 -6.01 14.87
N GLY A 19 -28.28 -5.57 15.83
CA GLY A 19 -27.94 -5.56 17.25
C GLY A 19 -26.76 -4.63 17.54
N LEU A 20 -26.79 -3.42 16.95
CA LEU A 20 -25.75 -2.38 17.09
C LEU A 20 -26.40 -1.09 17.60
N THR A 21 -25.56 -0.15 18.10
CA THR A 21 -26.02 1.21 18.35
C THR A 21 -26.14 2.01 17.06
N GLU A 22 -27.06 2.97 16.97
CA GLU A 22 -27.20 3.86 15.82
C GLU A 22 -25.90 4.59 15.49
N ARG A 23 -25.15 5.02 16.51
CA ARG A 23 -23.82 5.64 16.35
C ARG A 23 -22.87 4.70 15.58
N ARG A 24 -22.86 3.41 15.94
CA ARG A 24 -22.01 2.41 15.28
C ARG A 24 -22.43 2.18 13.84
N VAL A 25 -23.73 2.13 13.56
CA VAL A 25 -24.25 2.02 12.19
C VAL A 25 -23.84 3.22 11.34
N ARG A 26 -23.94 4.46 11.86
CA ARG A 26 -23.48 5.66 11.12
C ARG A 26 -21.99 5.61 10.79
N ILE A 27 -21.17 5.15 11.74
CA ILE A 27 -19.73 4.94 11.52
C ILE A 27 -19.50 3.91 10.41
N LEU A 28 -20.18 2.76 10.45
CA LEU A 28 -20.04 1.73 9.41
C LEU A 28 -20.46 2.22 8.02
N CYS A 29 -21.48 3.06 7.93
CA CYS A 29 -21.89 3.70 6.69
C CYS A 29 -20.87 4.73 6.20
N SER A 30 -20.34 5.58 7.09
CA SER A 30 -19.32 6.58 6.74
C SER A 30 -17.97 5.95 6.36
N GLU A 31 -17.65 4.79 6.92
CA GLU A 31 -16.47 3.98 6.60
C GLU A 31 -16.65 3.18 5.29
N GLY A 32 -17.79 3.27 4.60
CA GLY A 32 -18.07 2.50 3.38
C GLY A 32 -18.21 0.98 3.60
N ARG A 33 -18.45 0.54 4.83
CA ARG A 33 -18.53 -0.88 5.22
C ARG A 33 -19.90 -1.51 5.01
N VAL A 34 -20.84 -0.76 4.45
CA VAL A 34 -22.17 -1.21 4.10
C VAL A 34 -22.37 -0.96 2.61
N ASP A 35 -22.48 -2.04 1.84
CA ASP A 35 -22.64 -1.93 0.39
C ASP A 35 -24.01 -1.34 0.00
N GLY A 36 -24.00 -0.49 -1.03
CA GLY A 36 -25.22 0.12 -1.57
C GLY A 36 -25.86 1.19 -0.68
N VAL A 37 -25.14 1.67 0.34
CA VAL A 37 -25.62 2.74 1.19
C VAL A 37 -25.61 4.08 0.44
N ILE A 38 -26.67 4.86 0.59
CA ILE A 38 -26.81 6.18 -0.01
C ILE A 38 -26.96 7.21 1.11
N ARG A 39 -26.21 8.30 1.03
CA ARG A 39 -26.35 9.44 1.93
C ARG A 39 -27.41 10.37 1.36
N ASN A 40 -28.47 10.61 2.13
CA ASN A 40 -29.52 11.54 1.75
C ASN A 40 -29.59 12.66 2.82
N GLY A 41 -29.01 13.82 2.53
CA GLY A 41 -28.90 14.92 3.48
C GLY A 41 -28.20 14.49 4.78
N TRP A 42 -28.91 14.57 5.90
CA TRP A 42 -28.41 14.22 7.23
C TRP A 42 -28.55 12.71 7.58
N GLY A 43 -29.17 11.90 6.69
CA GLY A 43 -29.50 10.51 6.94
C GLY A 43 -28.73 9.55 6.03
N TRP A 44 -28.72 8.26 6.45
CA TRP A 44 -28.21 7.16 5.66
C TRP A 44 -29.36 6.24 5.28
N ASN A 45 -29.50 5.96 3.98
CA ASN A 45 -30.40 4.96 3.43
C ASN A 45 -29.61 3.68 3.20
N ILE A 46 -29.96 2.63 3.92
CA ILE A 46 -29.26 1.36 3.96
C ILE A 46 -30.13 0.32 3.24
N PRO A 47 -29.62 -0.44 2.25
CA PRO A 47 -30.42 -1.47 1.60
C PRO A 47 -30.97 -2.47 2.63
N ILE A 48 -32.26 -2.82 2.53
CA ILE A 48 -32.91 -3.77 3.46
C ILE A 48 -32.20 -5.12 3.46
N GLY A 49 -31.68 -5.54 2.30
CA GLY A 49 -30.91 -6.78 2.14
C GLY A 49 -29.46 -6.71 2.66
N ALA A 50 -28.97 -5.54 3.05
CA ALA A 50 -27.58 -5.41 3.49
C ALA A 50 -27.29 -6.28 4.73
N PRO A 51 -26.26 -7.14 4.67
CA PRO A 51 -25.85 -7.94 5.82
C PRO A 51 -25.21 -7.06 6.90
N LYS A 52 -25.26 -7.51 8.15
CA LYS A 52 -24.49 -6.87 9.25
C LYS A 52 -23.01 -6.93 8.91
N PRO A 53 -22.31 -5.78 8.85
CA PRO A 53 -20.86 -5.78 8.66
C PRO A 53 -20.17 -6.55 9.79
N GLN A 54 -19.22 -7.41 9.44
CA GLN A 54 -18.52 -8.21 10.43
C GLN A 54 -17.57 -7.36 11.26
N ASP A 55 -17.37 -7.71 12.53
CA ASP A 55 -16.37 -7.08 13.38
C ASP A 55 -14.96 -7.48 12.88
N GLY A 56 -14.17 -6.50 12.44
CA GLY A 56 -12.81 -6.70 11.95
C GLY A 56 -11.90 -7.39 12.99
N ARG A 57 -12.21 -7.27 14.28
CA ARG A 57 -11.46 -7.94 15.35
C ARG A 57 -11.54 -9.48 15.26
N ARG A 58 -12.62 -10.02 14.69
CA ARG A 58 -12.80 -11.48 14.48
C ARG A 58 -12.13 -12.01 13.22
N LEU A 59 -11.66 -11.13 12.35
CA LEU A 59 -11.07 -11.46 11.05
C LEU A 59 -9.54 -11.27 11.04
N ARG A 60 -8.91 -11.17 12.21
CA ARG A 60 -7.45 -11.13 12.30
C ARG A 60 -6.85 -12.31 11.55
N ARG A 61 -6.32 -12.04 10.38
CA ARG A 61 -5.69 -13.04 9.54
C ARG A 61 -4.19 -13.15 9.79
N ILE A 62 -3.56 -12.01 10.09
CA ILE A 62 -2.16 -11.97 10.44
C ILE A 62 -2.01 -12.51 11.85
N LYS A 63 -1.55 -13.74 11.95
CA LYS A 63 -1.13 -14.30 13.23
C LYS A 63 0.28 -13.77 13.47
N ASN A 64 0.53 -13.15 14.62
CA ASN A 64 1.89 -12.85 15.09
C ASN A 64 2.66 -14.13 15.38
N ILE A 65 2.90 -14.94 14.33
CA ILE A 65 3.65 -16.18 14.44
C ILE A 65 5.12 -15.78 14.52
N GLY A 66 5.66 -15.81 15.71
CA GLY A 66 7.10 -15.65 15.94
C GLY A 66 7.62 -14.21 16.01
N LEU A 67 6.82 -13.19 15.71
CA LEU A 67 7.19 -11.81 16.00
C LEU A 67 7.01 -11.57 17.50
N ARG A 68 7.96 -12.01 18.29
CA ARG A 68 8.04 -11.60 19.70
C ARG A 68 8.35 -10.09 19.70
N PRO A 69 7.60 -9.26 20.43
CA PRO A 69 8.00 -7.89 20.66
C PRO A 69 9.44 -7.89 21.19
N GLY A 70 10.37 -7.25 20.48
CA GLY A 70 11.79 -7.22 20.83
C GLY A 70 12.68 -8.34 20.27
N ALA A 71 12.15 -9.33 19.56
CA ALA A 71 12.98 -10.43 19.00
C ALA A 71 13.57 -10.10 17.61
N ALA A 72 12.94 -9.20 16.85
CA ALA A 72 13.49 -8.69 15.61
C ALA A 72 14.23 -7.38 15.93
N ASN A 73 15.53 -7.47 16.06
CA ASN A 73 16.38 -6.30 16.32
C ASN A 73 16.73 -5.64 14.99
N TYR A 74 15.92 -4.68 14.55
CA TYR A 74 16.21 -3.84 13.39
C TYR A 74 17.19 -2.70 13.67
N ALA A 75 17.92 -2.77 14.81
CA ALA A 75 18.87 -1.74 15.22
C ALA A 75 19.96 -1.49 14.15
N ALA A 76 20.33 -2.51 13.38
CA ALA A 76 21.25 -2.33 12.26
C ALA A 76 20.66 -1.45 11.16
N LEU A 77 19.42 -1.68 10.77
CA LEU A 77 18.70 -0.84 9.80
C LEU A 77 18.49 0.57 10.32
N ASP A 78 18.09 0.70 11.59
CA ASP A 78 17.92 2.00 12.24
C ASP A 78 19.24 2.76 12.32
N GLY A 79 20.35 2.08 12.65
CA GLY A 79 21.69 2.65 12.66
C GLY A 79 22.14 3.13 11.28
N LEU A 80 21.88 2.37 10.21
CA LEU A 80 22.14 2.81 8.83
C LEU A 80 21.29 4.03 8.45
N LYS A 81 20.02 4.05 8.82
CA LYS A 81 19.13 5.19 8.62
C LYS A 81 19.66 6.44 9.37
N GLU A 82 20.05 6.29 10.62
CA GLU A 82 20.60 7.37 11.43
C GLU A 82 21.91 7.90 10.83
N THR A 83 22.83 7.02 10.44
CA THR A 83 24.08 7.39 9.78
C THR A 83 23.84 8.22 8.53
N PHE A 84 22.84 7.83 7.73
CA PHE A 84 22.44 8.59 6.56
C PHE A 84 21.81 9.93 6.95
N SER A 85 21.09 9.99 8.08
CA SER A 85 20.38 11.17 8.55
C SER A 85 21.27 12.26 9.12
N VAL A 86 22.32 11.90 9.82
CA VAL A 86 23.26 12.85 10.46
C VAL A 86 23.97 13.74 9.44
N GLN A 87 23.97 13.35 8.17
CA GLN A 87 24.61 14.07 7.07
C GLN A 87 23.74 15.17 6.45
N LYS A 88 22.87 15.76 7.23
CA LYS A 88 21.70 16.55 6.85
C LYS A 88 21.90 17.94 6.26
N ASP A 89 23.10 18.48 6.16
CA ASP A 89 23.28 19.92 5.87
C ASP A 89 22.91 20.34 4.43
N ASP A 90 22.63 19.40 3.51
CA ASP A 90 22.18 19.69 2.14
C ASP A 90 20.88 18.94 1.80
N GLN A 91 19.73 19.59 2.00
CA GLN A 91 18.41 19.06 1.58
C GLN A 91 18.37 18.71 0.09
N GLY A 92 19.07 19.45 -0.75
CA GLY A 92 19.17 19.16 -2.18
C GLY A 92 19.90 17.86 -2.46
N TYR A 93 20.94 17.54 -1.67
CA TYR A 93 21.68 16.29 -1.78
C TYR A 93 20.79 15.09 -1.48
N VAL A 94 20.06 15.15 -0.37
CA VAL A 94 19.15 14.07 0.02
C VAL A 94 18.08 13.82 -1.03
N VAL A 95 17.44 14.87 -1.54
CA VAL A 95 16.46 14.75 -2.61
C VAL A 95 17.07 14.13 -3.87
N ARG A 96 18.28 14.55 -4.27
CA ARG A 96 19.01 13.98 -5.41
C ARG A 96 19.31 12.51 -5.19
N THR A 97 19.80 12.15 -3.99
CA THR A 97 20.16 10.78 -3.64
C THR A 97 18.95 9.86 -3.64
N PHE A 98 17.83 10.27 -3.04
CA PHE A 98 16.58 9.50 -3.13
C PHE A 98 16.09 9.35 -4.56
N ARG A 99 16.20 10.38 -5.40
CA ARG A 99 15.86 10.29 -6.82
C ARG A 99 16.68 9.23 -7.54
N SER A 100 17.90 8.96 -7.11
CA SER A 100 18.75 7.92 -7.71
C SER A 100 18.26 6.48 -7.44
N LEU A 101 17.43 6.26 -6.43
CA LEU A 101 16.82 4.96 -6.15
C LEU A 101 15.52 4.74 -6.94
N LEU A 102 14.89 5.79 -7.47
CA LEU A 102 13.61 5.65 -8.17
C LEU A 102 13.68 4.82 -9.44
N PRO A 103 14.67 4.96 -10.34
CA PRO A 103 14.76 4.10 -11.51
C PRO A 103 14.87 2.61 -11.18
N PRO A 104 15.79 2.16 -10.30
CA PRO A 104 15.86 0.74 -9.94
C PRO A 104 14.63 0.26 -9.15
N PHE A 105 14.02 1.08 -8.30
CA PHE A 105 12.74 0.76 -7.66
C PHE A 105 11.65 0.50 -8.70
N LEU A 106 11.51 1.37 -9.69
CA LEU A 106 10.52 1.25 -10.74
C LEU A 106 10.75 0.02 -11.60
N SER A 107 11.97 -0.22 -12.06
CA SER A 107 12.29 -1.39 -12.87
C SER A 107 11.92 -2.70 -12.17
N GLY A 108 12.26 -2.85 -10.88
CA GLY A 108 11.86 -4.01 -10.08
C GLY A 108 10.35 -4.12 -9.88
N SER A 109 9.70 -3.00 -9.59
CA SER A 109 8.24 -2.96 -9.37
C SER A 109 7.46 -3.30 -10.64
N PHE A 110 7.90 -2.83 -11.80
CA PHE A 110 7.33 -3.18 -13.09
C PHE A 110 7.52 -4.66 -13.42
N CYS A 111 8.73 -5.19 -13.21
CA CYS A 111 9.00 -6.62 -13.38
C CYS A 111 8.09 -7.48 -12.49
N PHE A 112 7.83 -7.05 -11.25
CA PHE A 112 6.91 -7.74 -10.33
C PHE A 112 5.48 -7.77 -10.85
N ASP A 113 4.99 -6.66 -11.42
CA ASP A 113 3.61 -6.57 -11.96
C ASP A 113 3.48 -7.07 -13.40
N GLY A 114 4.58 -7.57 -13.99
CA GLY A 114 4.59 -8.13 -15.35
C GLY A 114 4.65 -7.07 -16.45
N VAL A 115 5.06 -5.86 -16.13
CA VAL A 115 5.27 -4.78 -17.08
C VAL A 115 6.74 -4.81 -17.53
N ASP A 116 6.97 -5.03 -18.82
CA ASP A 116 8.33 -5.14 -19.39
C ASP A 116 8.93 -3.75 -19.64
N ILE A 117 9.68 -3.25 -18.67
CA ILE A 117 10.46 -2.01 -18.77
C ILE A 117 11.82 -2.22 -18.11
N SER A 118 12.87 -2.08 -18.87
CA SER A 118 14.23 -2.22 -18.36
C SER A 118 14.68 -1.01 -17.54
N LEU A 119 15.65 -1.21 -16.66
CA LEU A 119 16.25 -0.12 -15.87
C LEU A 119 16.78 1.00 -16.79
N ARG A 120 17.49 0.66 -17.87
CA ARG A 120 18.01 1.66 -18.82
C ARG A 120 16.93 2.50 -19.48
N GLN A 121 15.77 1.91 -19.77
CA GLN A 121 14.64 2.67 -20.32
C GLN A 121 14.05 3.64 -19.29
N VAL A 122 13.96 3.24 -18.02
CA VAL A 122 13.49 4.13 -16.95
C VAL A 122 14.48 5.28 -16.73
N GLU A 123 15.78 5.00 -16.69
CA GLU A 123 16.84 6.01 -16.57
C GLU A 123 16.78 7.00 -17.73
N SER A 124 16.74 6.51 -18.96
CA SER A 124 16.62 7.35 -20.17
C SER A 124 15.38 8.26 -20.12
N LEU A 125 14.22 7.72 -19.73
CA LEU A 125 13.00 8.53 -19.56
C LEU A 125 13.18 9.67 -18.55
N PHE A 126 13.88 9.41 -17.43
CA PHE A 126 14.07 10.41 -16.38
C PHE A 126 15.12 11.45 -16.74
N GLU A 127 16.00 11.15 -17.66
CA GLU A 127 16.96 12.07 -18.28
C GLU A 127 16.35 12.90 -19.44
N GLY A 128 15.06 12.67 -19.76
CA GLY A 128 14.35 13.38 -20.82
C GLY A 128 14.45 12.73 -22.20
N GLY A 129 14.97 11.49 -22.26
CA GLY A 129 15.01 10.69 -23.48
C GLY A 129 13.67 10.01 -23.80
N PHE A 130 13.57 9.49 -25.01
CA PHE A 130 12.42 8.70 -25.48
C PHE A 130 12.91 7.32 -25.93
N PRO A 131 13.12 6.38 -24.99
CA PRO A 131 13.62 5.06 -25.33
C PRO A 131 12.65 4.32 -26.24
N ALA A 132 13.20 3.66 -27.28
CA ALA A 132 12.41 2.88 -28.22
C ALA A 132 11.73 1.68 -27.54
N GLY A 133 10.58 1.27 -28.05
CA GLY A 133 9.85 0.08 -27.62
C GLY A 133 8.94 0.29 -26.41
N LEU A 134 8.90 1.47 -25.80
CA LEU A 134 7.93 1.78 -24.75
C LEU A 134 6.59 2.25 -25.31
N THR A 135 5.52 1.70 -24.77
CA THR A 135 4.15 2.18 -25.02
C THR A 135 3.88 3.46 -24.24
N GLN A 136 2.89 4.24 -24.67
CA GLN A 136 2.43 5.41 -23.93
C GLN A 136 2.03 5.07 -22.50
N THR A 137 1.33 3.96 -22.29
CA THR A 137 0.94 3.46 -20.98
C THR A 137 2.15 3.23 -20.07
N GLN A 138 3.19 2.59 -20.57
CA GLN A 138 4.41 2.34 -19.83
C GLN A 138 5.14 3.63 -19.43
N MET A 139 5.23 4.60 -20.33
CA MET A 139 5.81 5.91 -20.04
C MET A 139 5.00 6.66 -18.98
N LEU A 140 3.66 6.66 -19.08
CA LEU A 140 2.80 7.30 -18.10
C LEU A 140 2.90 6.63 -16.73
N LEU A 141 2.96 5.30 -16.64
CA LEU A 141 3.20 4.58 -15.39
C LEU A 141 4.51 5.02 -14.74
N CYS A 142 5.60 5.18 -15.51
CA CYS A 142 6.88 5.68 -14.99
C CYS A 142 6.74 7.08 -14.39
N PHE A 143 6.17 8.04 -15.13
CA PHE A 143 6.03 9.41 -14.68
C PHE A 143 5.04 9.57 -13.52
N ASN A 144 3.94 8.81 -13.55
CA ASN A 144 2.94 8.84 -12.48
C ASN A 144 3.52 8.26 -11.18
N THR A 145 4.23 7.14 -11.26
CA THR A 145 4.90 6.54 -10.08
C THR A 145 5.97 7.48 -9.52
N ARG A 146 6.81 8.05 -10.38
CA ARG A 146 7.78 9.07 -9.98
C ARG A 146 7.09 10.23 -9.26
N THR A 147 6.00 10.75 -9.82
CA THR A 147 5.22 11.86 -9.23
C THR A 147 4.69 11.51 -7.86
N ILE A 148 4.14 10.30 -7.68
CA ILE A 148 3.62 9.82 -6.39
C ILE A 148 4.75 9.81 -5.35
N LEU A 149 5.88 9.18 -5.66
CA LEU A 149 6.97 9.01 -4.69
C LEU A 149 7.66 10.34 -4.37
N LEU A 150 7.88 11.22 -5.37
CA LEU A 150 8.42 12.55 -5.11
C LEU A 150 7.48 13.40 -4.25
N ARG A 151 6.16 13.29 -4.46
CA ARG A 151 5.17 13.96 -3.60
C ARG A 151 5.18 13.37 -2.18
N ALA A 152 5.26 12.05 -2.04
CA ALA A 152 5.39 11.42 -0.74
C ALA A 152 6.64 11.91 0.01
N MET A 153 7.77 12.02 -0.68
CA MET A 153 9.01 12.61 -0.13
C MET A 153 8.81 14.05 0.34
N GLN A 154 8.08 14.88 -0.43
CA GLN A 154 7.80 16.25 -0.04
C GLN A 154 6.83 16.35 1.15
N GLU A 155 5.76 15.54 1.14
CA GLU A 155 4.75 15.53 2.21
C GLU A 155 5.32 15.03 3.55
N THR A 156 6.28 14.11 3.53
CA THR A 156 6.92 13.57 4.73
C THR A 156 8.06 14.46 5.26
N GLY A 157 8.26 15.63 4.64
CA GLY A 157 9.26 16.58 5.06
C GLY A 157 10.65 16.01 4.95
N LEU A 158 11.09 15.68 3.75
CA LEU A 158 12.52 15.47 3.46
C LEU A 158 13.38 16.69 3.84
N GLY A 159 12.79 17.61 4.48
CA GLY A 159 13.38 18.69 5.29
C GLY A 159 13.51 18.21 6.67
N PRO A 160 13.16 17.81 7.60
CA PRO A 160 13.68 16.77 8.50
C PRO A 160 13.19 15.41 7.98
N ILE A 161 13.95 14.78 7.16
CA ILE A 161 13.74 13.41 6.66
C ILE A 161 13.38 12.43 7.78
N PHE A 162 13.50 12.85 8.97
CA PHE A 162 13.39 12.12 10.20
C PHE A 162 12.56 12.91 11.22
N ALA A 163 11.50 13.58 10.76
CA ALA A 163 10.41 13.91 11.64
C ALA A 163 10.02 12.60 12.33
N GLY A 164 10.08 12.60 13.64
CA GLY A 164 9.73 11.45 14.45
C GLY A 164 8.34 10.89 14.07
N PRO A 165 7.92 9.80 14.70
CA PRO A 165 6.67 9.15 14.37
C PRO A 165 5.56 10.21 14.29
N HIS A 166 4.88 10.27 13.12
CA HIS A 166 3.70 11.11 13.00
C HIS A 166 2.64 10.60 13.98
N ASP A 167 2.00 11.51 14.70
CA ASP A 167 0.92 11.17 15.62
C ASP A 167 -0.26 10.47 14.91
N GLU A 168 -0.38 10.65 13.59
CA GLU A 168 -1.37 10.00 12.74
C GLU A 168 -0.71 9.11 11.67
N PRO A 169 -1.34 7.97 11.33
CA PRO A 169 -0.90 7.11 10.25
C PRO A 169 -0.80 7.86 8.91
N TYR A 170 0.32 7.70 8.22
CA TYR A 170 0.56 8.40 6.95
C TYR A 170 -0.44 8.03 5.85
N LEU A 171 -0.82 6.74 5.79
CA LEU A 171 -1.78 6.25 4.80
C LEU A 171 -3.18 6.18 5.41
N SER A 172 -4.16 6.50 4.60
CA SER A 172 -5.58 6.32 4.86
C SER A 172 -6.25 5.73 3.63
N GLU A 173 -7.45 5.18 3.74
CA GLU A 173 -8.20 4.66 2.59
C GLU A 173 -8.35 5.72 1.49
N ARG A 174 -8.69 6.95 1.87
CA ARG A 174 -8.78 8.10 0.96
C ARG A 174 -7.45 8.36 0.25
N LYS A 175 -6.32 8.26 0.97
CA LYS A 175 -4.98 8.47 0.40
C LYS A 175 -4.62 7.34 -0.55
N LEU A 176 -4.88 6.09 -0.21
CA LEU A 176 -4.67 4.94 -1.09
C LEU A 176 -5.45 5.08 -2.41
N LYS A 177 -6.73 5.44 -2.37
CA LYS A 177 -7.52 5.71 -3.58
C LYS A 177 -6.94 6.87 -4.40
N ARG A 178 -6.46 7.94 -3.75
CA ARG A 178 -5.80 9.06 -4.43
C ARG A 178 -4.50 8.64 -5.10
N LEU A 179 -3.67 7.82 -4.44
CA LEU A 179 -2.43 7.29 -5.02
C LEU A 179 -2.74 6.46 -6.27
N TYR A 180 -3.75 5.59 -6.21
CA TYR A 180 -4.14 4.77 -7.36
C TYR A 180 -4.68 5.62 -8.52
N ARG A 181 -5.50 6.63 -8.25
CA ARG A 181 -5.95 7.60 -9.27
C ARG A 181 -4.79 8.34 -9.92
N THR A 182 -3.79 8.73 -9.13
CA THR A 182 -2.58 9.35 -9.69
C THR A 182 -1.80 8.36 -10.55
N LEU A 183 -1.68 7.10 -10.13
CA LEU A 183 -1.00 6.05 -10.89
C LEU A 183 -1.63 5.84 -12.27
N LEU A 184 -2.96 5.87 -12.37
CA LEU A 184 -3.68 5.66 -13.64
C LEU A 184 -4.00 6.96 -14.40
N SER A 185 -3.49 8.11 -13.96
CA SER A 185 -3.74 9.38 -14.65
C SER A 185 -3.27 9.34 -16.10
N GLY A 186 -4.20 9.61 -17.03
CA GLY A 186 -3.95 9.60 -18.48
C GLY A 186 -3.86 8.20 -19.09
N ILE A 187 -4.03 7.12 -18.30
CA ILE A 187 -3.98 5.72 -18.77
C ILE A 187 -5.40 5.17 -18.90
N ASP A 188 -6.24 5.40 -17.90
CA ASP A 188 -7.57 4.82 -17.83
C ASP A 188 -8.59 5.84 -17.30
N ASP A 189 -9.89 5.55 -17.46
CA ASP A 189 -10.94 6.37 -16.93
C ASP A 189 -10.88 6.37 -15.39
N LEU A 190 -10.74 7.57 -14.81
CA LEU A 190 -10.65 7.78 -13.37
C LEU A 190 -11.91 7.31 -12.60
N SER A 191 -13.03 7.09 -13.30
CA SER A 191 -14.22 6.45 -12.72
C SER A 191 -13.98 4.99 -12.33
N LEU A 192 -12.99 4.34 -12.93
CA LEU A 192 -12.59 2.97 -12.63
C LEU A 192 -11.65 2.85 -11.41
N CYS A 193 -11.23 3.99 -10.83
CA CYS A 193 -10.37 4.03 -9.64
C CYS A 193 -11.13 3.77 -8.33
N GLU A 194 -12.25 3.07 -8.42
CA GLU A 194 -12.97 2.51 -7.28
C GLU A 194 -12.63 1.03 -7.09
N TYR A 195 -12.90 0.50 -5.92
CA TYR A 195 -12.64 -0.91 -5.66
C TYR A 195 -13.43 -1.78 -6.64
N ARG A 196 -12.76 -2.80 -7.17
CA ARG A 196 -13.41 -3.76 -8.07
C ARG A 196 -14.64 -4.40 -7.41
N LYS A 197 -15.69 -4.58 -8.18
CA LYS A 197 -16.95 -5.15 -7.71
C LYS A 197 -16.90 -6.68 -7.60
N ALA A 198 -16.13 -7.33 -8.48
CA ALA A 198 -16.00 -8.77 -8.48
C ALA A 198 -15.12 -9.24 -7.32
N SER A 199 -15.60 -10.20 -6.54
CA SER A 199 -14.77 -10.90 -5.57
C SER A 199 -13.85 -11.87 -6.30
N ILE A 200 -12.53 -11.72 -6.16
CA ILE A 200 -11.59 -12.78 -6.53
C ILE A 200 -11.66 -13.81 -5.40
N PRO A 201 -11.91 -15.10 -5.68
CA PRO A 201 -11.82 -16.11 -4.65
C PRO A 201 -10.41 -16.04 -4.03
N ALA A 202 -10.32 -15.81 -2.73
CA ALA A 202 -9.05 -15.97 -2.03
C ALA A 202 -8.62 -17.41 -2.25
N GLY A 203 -7.49 -17.62 -2.96
CA GLY A 203 -7.01 -18.95 -3.33
C GLY A 203 -6.83 -19.83 -2.11
N GLY A 204 -7.75 -20.76 -1.92
CA GLY A 204 -7.76 -21.77 -0.86
C GLY A 204 -9.02 -22.61 -1.01
N ALA A 205 -8.82 -23.94 -1.21
CA ALA A 205 -9.87 -24.95 -1.29
C ALA A 205 -10.56 -25.10 0.07
N GLY A 206 -11.51 -24.23 0.37
CA GLY A 206 -12.34 -24.35 1.55
C GLY A 206 -13.31 -23.18 1.58
N GLY A 207 -14.59 -23.47 1.46
CA GLY A 207 -15.74 -22.57 1.30
C GLY A 207 -15.82 -21.35 2.23
N TYR A 208 -14.82 -20.49 2.19
CA TYR A 208 -14.79 -19.25 2.95
C TYR A 208 -15.71 -18.22 2.29
N LYS A 209 -16.56 -17.58 3.10
CA LYS A 209 -17.35 -16.42 2.68
C LYS A 209 -16.41 -15.38 2.08
N VAL A 210 -16.57 -15.10 0.81
CA VAL A 210 -15.85 -14.04 0.10
C VAL A 210 -16.46 -12.72 0.53
N PHE A 211 -15.68 -11.88 1.21
CA PHE A 211 -16.12 -10.55 1.61
C PHE A 211 -15.96 -9.56 0.45
N PRO A 212 -16.85 -8.57 0.32
CA PRO A 212 -16.64 -7.45 -0.60
C PRO A 212 -15.27 -6.80 -0.39
N VAL A 213 -14.67 -6.31 -1.47
CA VAL A 213 -13.34 -5.67 -1.42
C VAL A 213 -13.35 -4.47 -0.46
N SER A 214 -14.40 -3.65 -0.52
CA SER A 214 -14.59 -2.51 0.39
C SER A 214 -14.51 -2.91 1.87
N GLN A 215 -15.09 -4.05 2.23
CA GLN A 215 -15.04 -4.55 3.60
C GLN A 215 -13.66 -5.08 3.97
N GLN A 216 -12.96 -5.74 3.05
CA GLN A 216 -11.60 -6.19 3.27
C GLN A 216 -10.63 -5.02 3.44
N MET A 217 -10.79 -3.97 2.63
CA MET A 217 -10.01 -2.75 2.76
C MET A 217 -10.29 -2.00 4.07
N ALA A 218 -11.55 -1.93 4.50
CA ALA A 218 -11.88 -1.34 5.80
C ALA A 218 -11.24 -2.09 6.97
N ILE A 219 -11.13 -3.43 6.89
CA ILE A 219 -10.44 -4.25 7.88
C ILE A 219 -8.93 -3.98 7.85
N LEU A 220 -8.34 -3.97 6.65
CA LEU A 220 -6.92 -3.65 6.46
C LEU A 220 -6.59 -2.28 7.08
N MET A 221 -7.36 -1.25 6.74
CA MET A 221 -7.12 0.10 7.25
C MET A 221 -7.30 0.20 8.76
N TYR A 222 -8.29 -0.49 9.33
CA TYR A 222 -8.43 -0.57 10.78
C TYR A 222 -7.20 -1.20 11.45
N GLN A 223 -6.68 -2.30 10.90
CA GLN A 223 -5.47 -2.94 11.43
C GLN A 223 -4.25 -2.03 11.28
N TYR A 224 -4.08 -1.42 10.12
CA TYR A 224 -3.00 -0.48 9.86
C TYR A 224 -3.04 0.71 10.84
N GLU A 225 -4.20 1.34 11.00
CA GLU A 225 -4.34 2.55 11.82
C GLU A 225 -4.32 2.30 13.33
N LYS A 226 -4.78 1.14 13.79
CA LYS A 226 -5.01 0.88 15.22
C LYS A 226 -4.16 -0.23 15.82
N GLU A 227 -3.68 -1.16 14.99
CA GLU A 227 -2.98 -2.34 15.52
C GLU A 227 -1.51 -2.34 15.16
N TRP A 228 -1.13 -1.80 13.99
CA TRP A 228 0.24 -1.92 13.48
C TRP A 228 1.11 -0.69 13.73
N GLN A 229 0.57 0.41 14.24
CA GLN A 229 1.34 1.63 14.44
C GLN A 229 2.49 1.49 15.45
N SER A 230 2.37 0.56 16.39
CA SER A 230 3.44 0.22 17.33
C SER A 230 4.51 -0.71 16.77
N LEU A 231 4.31 -1.25 15.56
CA LEU A 231 5.28 -2.14 14.92
C LEU A 231 6.36 -1.32 14.21
N HIS A 232 7.54 -1.93 14.06
CA HIS A 232 8.61 -1.35 13.25
C HIS A 232 8.11 -1.07 11.81
N PRO A 233 8.50 0.05 11.18
CA PRO A 233 8.02 0.45 9.85
C PRO A 233 8.19 -0.63 8.78
N LEU A 234 9.29 -1.39 8.80
CA LEU A 234 9.52 -2.53 7.91
C LEU A 234 8.44 -3.61 8.06
N ILE A 235 8.05 -3.97 9.29
CA ILE A 235 7.01 -4.96 9.53
C ILE A 235 5.65 -4.44 9.04
N ARG A 236 5.34 -3.20 9.39
CA ARG A 236 4.08 -2.54 9.04
C ARG A 236 3.91 -2.42 7.53
N SER A 237 4.96 -2.00 6.82
CA SER A 237 4.97 -1.90 5.35
C SER A 237 4.88 -3.27 4.68
N SER A 238 5.55 -4.31 5.23
CA SER A 238 5.45 -5.69 4.75
C SER A 238 4.04 -6.25 4.89
N PHE A 239 3.37 -5.97 6.01
CA PHE A 239 1.97 -6.37 6.21
C PHE A 239 1.03 -5.65 5.25
N LEU A 240 1.24 -4.34 5.06
CA LEU A 240 0.47 -3.55 4.11
C LEU A 240 0.59 -4.10 2.69
N PHE A 241 1.81 -4.35 2.23
CA PHE A 241 2.07 -4.95 0.91
C PHE A 241 1.37 -6.31 0.76
N GLY A 242 1.59 -7.23 1.70
CA GLY A 242 1.03 -8.58 1.62
C GLY A 242 -0.49 -8.60 1.65
N GLU A 243 -1.13 -7.74 2.44
CA GLU A 243 -2.60 -7.64 2.50
C GLU A 243 -3.18 -6.93 1.27
N LEU A 244 -2.54 -5.89 0.73
CA LEU A 244 -2.94 -5.28 -0.54
C LEU A 244 -2.87 -6.30 -1.68
N MET A 245 -1.79 -7.09 -1.75
CA MET A 245 -1.64 -8.17 -2.73
C MET A 245 -2.64 -9.30 -2.56
N ARG A 246 -3.08 -9.58 -1.34
CA ARG A 246 -4.15 -10.55 -1.08
C ARG A 246 -5.52 -10.03 -1.51
N ILE A 247 -5.80 -8.76 -1.23
CA ILE A 247 -7.09 -8.14 -1.53
C ILE A 247 -7.19 -7.80 -3.01
N ARG A 248 -6.12 -7.31 -3.62
CA ARG A 248 -6.08 -6.79 -5.00
C ARG A 248 -7.24 -5.83 -5.25
N PRO A 249 -7.22 -4.65 -4.61
CA PRO A 249 -8.42 -3.83 -4.48
C PRO A 249 -8.94 -3.26 -5.80
N PHE A 250 -8.10 -3.07 -6.80
CA PHE A 250 -8.46 -2.40 -8.05
C PHE A 250 -8.49 -3.35 -9.26
N GLY A 251 -7.76 -4.45 -9.23
CA GLY A 251 -7.73 -5.46 -10.29
C GLY A 251 -6.64 -5.24 -11.35
N SER A 252 -6.18 -4.01 -11.56
CA SER A 252 -5.10 -3.68 -12.49
C SER A 252 -3.94 -3.03 -11.76
N PHE A 253 -2.70 -3.35 -12.11
CA PHE A 253 -1.49 -2.80 -11.50
C PHE A 253 -1.47 -2.86 -9.96
N ASP A 254 -2.16 -3.84 -9.37
CA ASP A 254 -2.23 -4.00 -7.92
C ASP A 254 -0.85 -4.31 -7.31
N GLY A 255 0.04 -4.96 -8.06
CA GLY A 255 1.40 -5.25 -7.62
C GLY A 255 2.25 -3.99 -7.51
N LEU A 256 2.27 -3.21 -8.59
CA LEU A 256 2.94 -1.91 -8.63
C LEU A 256 2.37 -0.97 -7.56
N PHE A 257 1.04 -0.92 -7.44
CA PHE A 257 0.36 -0.11 -6.43
C PHE A 257 0.74 -0.51 -4.99
N ALA A 258 0.80 -1.82 -4.70
CA ALA A 258 1.16 -2.30 -3.38
C ALA A 258 2.61 -1.94 -2.99
N LEU A 259 3.56 -2.03 -3.95
CA LEU A 259 4.95 -1.60 -3.75
C LEU A 259 5.06 -0.08 -3.57
N ILE A 260 4.28 0.70 -4.31
CA ILE A 260 4.21 2.17 -4.14
C ILE A 260 3.67 2.51 -2.74
N ALA A 261 2.58 1.87 -2.30
CA ALA A 261 2.01 2.11 -0.97
C ALA A 261 3.00 1.74 0.14
N MET A 262 3.72 0.62 -0.01
CA MET A 262 4.80 0.22 0.88
C MET A 262 5.93 1.25 0.90
N GLY A 263 6.39 1.72 -0.26
CA GLY A 263 7.41 2.75 -0.38
C GLY A 263 6.98 4.07 0.29
N CYS A 264 5.72 4.48 0.13
CA CYS A 264 5.17 5.66 0.79
C CYS A 264 5.16 5.51 2.32
N GLU A 265 4.85 4.32 2.83
CA GLU A 265 4.90 4.02 4.26
C GLU A 265 6.33 4.10 4.81
N LEU A 266 7.30 3.51 4.10
CA LEU A 266 8.72 3.58 4.48
C LEU A 266 9.24 5.02 4.47
N LEU A 267 8.93 5.79 3.42
CA LEU A 267 9.30 7.21 3.34
C LEU A 267 8.73 8.01 4.51
N SER A 268 7.49 7.72 4.96
CA SER A 268 6.89 8.41 6.10
C SER A 268 7.61 8.13 7.43
N ALA A 269 8.32 7.02 7.51
CA ALA A 269 9.11 6.61 8.66
C ALA A 269 10.61 6.97 8.51
N GLY A 270 10.96 7.73 7.46
CA GLY A 270 12.32 8.16 7.20
C GLY A 270 13.23 7.12 6.55
N TYR A 271 12.68 6.02 6.07
CA TYR A 271 13.41 5.04 5.27
C TYR A 271 13.33 5.37 3.77
N PRO A 272 14.29 4.92 2.95
CA PRO A 272 14.17 5.01 1.50
C PRO A 272 13.14 4.01 0.97
N VAL A 273 12.82 4.13 -0.32
CA VAL A 273 12.09 3.08 -1.02
C VAL A 273 12.95 1.82 -1.14
N GLU A 274 12.32 0.66 -1.09
CA GLU A 274 13.01 -0.62 -1.26
C GLU A 274 13.28 -0.93 -2.73
N VAL A 275 14.53 -1.14 -3.05
CA VAL A 275 14.95 -1.58 -4.39
C VAL A 275 15.03 -3.11 -4.41
N ILE A 276 14.07 -3.73 -5.06
CA ILE A 276 14.07 -5.18 -5.29
C ILE A 276 14.52 -5.42 -6.73
N PRO A 277 15.74 -5.94 -6.94
CA PRO A 277 16.23 -6.17 -8.29
C PRO A 277 15.45 -7.29 -8.98
N ALA A 278 15.42 -7.26 -10.32
CA ALA A 278 14.62 -8.17 -11.13
C ALA A 278 14.93 -9.65 -10.84
N GLU A 279 16.18 -9.96 -10.49
CA GLU A 279 16.64 -11.31 -10.16
C GLU A 279 15.97 -11.88 -8.90
N ARG A 280 15.52 -11.02 -7.99
CA ARG A 280 14.83 -11.40 -6.75
C ARG A 280 13.30 -11.42 -6.87
N ILE A 281 12.74 -11.01 -8.00
CA ILE A 281 11.28 -11.05 -8.21
C ILE A 281 10.69 -12.46 -8.11
N PRO A 282 11.33 -13.53 -8.63
CA PRO A 282 10.85 -14.89 -8.39
C PRO A 282 10.77 -15.26 -6.90
N GLU A 283 11.75 -14.87 -6.09
CA GLU A 283 11.77 -15.07 -4.64
C GLU A 283 10.61 -14.31 -3.97
N LEU A 284 10.42 -13.03 -4.31
CA LEU A 284 9.30 -12.22 -3.80
C LEU A 284 7.94 -12.88 -4.10
N ARG A 285 7.74 -13.38 -5.30
CA ARG A 285 6.49 -14.07 -5.70
C ARG A 285 6.29 -15.37 -4.91
N ALA A 286 7.35 -16.14 -4.68
CA ALA A 286 7.30 -17.38 -3.89
C ALA A 286 6.95 -17.09 -2.43
N ASP A 287 7.61 -16.12 -1.79
CA ASP A 287 7.37 -15.73 -0.40
C ASP A 287 5.98 -15.12 -0.20
N LEU A 288 5.53 -14.31 -1.14
CA LEU A 288 4.16 -13.79 -1.15
C LEU A 288 3.13 -14.93 -1.22
N SER A 289 3.34 -15.93 -2.09
CA SER A 289 2.46 -17.09 -2.20
C SER A 289 2.40 -17.88 -0.88
N LEU A 290 3.53 -18.10 -0.22
CA LEU A 290 3.60 -18.75 1.09
C LEU A 290 2.88 -17.95 2.17
N THR A 291 3.10 -16.62 2.17
CA THR A 291 2.45 -15.69 3.09
C THR A 291 0.93 -15.72 2.93
N GLN A 292 0.43 -15.69 1.70
CA GLN A 292 -1.01 -15.75 1.41
C GLN A 292 -1.64 -17.08 1.84
N LYS A 293 -0.94 -18.20 1.66
CA LYS A 293 -1.42 -19.54 2.04
C LYS A 293 -1.40 -19.77 3.53
N ARG A 294 -0.36 -19.35 4.22
CA ARG A 294 -0.07 -19.70 5.63
C ARG A 294 -0.32 -18.56 6.62
N GLY A 295 -0.44 -17.32 6.18
CA GLY A 295 -0.50 -16.13 7.04
C GLY A 295 0.82 -15.85 7.78
N ASN A 296 1.95 -16.42 7.30
CA ASN A 296 3.28 -16.23 7.87
C ASN A 296 4.09 -15.26 7.00
N TYR A 297 4.50 -14.14 7.60
CA TYR A 297 5.20 -13.04 6.93
C TYR A 297 6.73 -13.10 7.10
N GLN A 298 7.27 -14.07 7.80
CA GLN A 298 8.71 -14.09 8.17
C GLN A 298 9.64 -14.00 6.95
N ASN A 299 9.41 -14.82 5.93
CA ASN A 299 10.25 -14.80 4.72
C ASN A 299 10.11 -13.49 3.97
N LEU A 300 8.87 -13.00 3.82
CA LEU A 300 8.60 -11.75 3.14
C LEU A 300 9.27 -10.56 3.86
N ILE A 301 9.22 -10.52 5.18
CA ILE A 301 9.91 -9.50 5.99
C ILE A 301 11.42 -9.61 5.82
N ALA A 302 12.00 -10.81 5.85
CA ALA A 302 13.43 -11.02 5.67
C ALA A 302 13.92 -10.57 4.27
N LEU A 303 13.12 -10.84 3.24
CA LEU A 303 13.39 -10.35 1.88
C LEU A 303 13.41 -8.82 1.86
N PHE A 304 12.40 -8.18 2.44
CA PHE A 304 12.31 -6.72 2.48
C PHE A 304 13.39 -6.10 3.37
N GLU A 305 13.73 -6.72 4.50
CA GLU A 305 14.85 -6.29 5.35
C GLU A 305 16.16 -6.20 4.54
N SER A 306 16.53 -7.29 3.86
CA SER A 306 17.75 -7.31 3.04
C SER A 306 17.71 -6.33 1.86
N SER A 307 16.52 -6.09 1.28
CA SER A 307 16.34 -5.12 0.20
C SER A 307 16.44 -3.67 0.69
N LEU A 308 15.89 -3.38 1.86
CA LEU A 308 15.96 -2.07 2.49
C LEU A 308 17.40 -1.73 2.94
N GLU A 309 18.08 -2.70 3.55
CA GLU A 309 19.49 -2.58 3.89
C GLU A 309 20.34 -2.24 2.66
N ARG A 310 20.13 -2.96 1.55
CA ARG A 310 20.79 -2.69 0.28
C ARG A 310 20.49 -1.27 -0.22
N SER A 311 19.24 -0.81 -0.13
CA SER A 311 18.86 0.55 -0.54
C SER A 311 19.61 1.60 0.27
N LEU A 312 19.70 1.43 1.60
CA LEU A 312 20.47 2.30 2.48
C LEU A 312 21.95 2.29 2.13
N GLN A 313 22.55 1.12 1.89
CA GLN A 313 23.95 1.01 1.48
C GLN A 313 24.23 1.69 0.13
N LEU A 314 23.31 1.58 -0.84
CA LEU A 314 23.43 2.28 -2.13
C LEU A 314 23.44 3.80 -1.96
N LEU A 315 22.64 4.32 -1.03
CA LEU A 315 22.62 5.74 -0.71
C LEU A 315 23.94 6.21 -0.07
N MET A 316 24.56 5.39 0.77
CA MET A 316 25.84 5.73 1.40
C MET A 316 27.01 5.72 0.41
N ARG A 317 27.09 4.71 -0.48
CA ARG A 317 28.15 4.60 -1.50
C ARG A 317 28.14 5.77 -2.49
N LYS A 318 27.00 6.21 -2.96
CA LYS A 318 26.87 7.36 -3.87
C LYS A 318 27.32 8.69 -3.26
N LYS A 319 27.50 8.75 -1.96
CA LYS A 319 28.10 9.90 -1.30
C LYS A 319 29.62 9.95 -1.46
N GLU A 320 30.29 8.79 -1.35
CA GLU A 320 31.75 8.69 -1.44
C GLU A 320 32.25 9.01 -2.85
N GLU A 321 31.43 8.79 -3.89
CA GLU A 321 31.76 9.11 -5.28
C GLU A 321 31.65 10.62 -5.63
N HIS A 322 31.06 11.44 -4.75
CA HIS A 322 30.80 12.87 -4.99
C HIS A 322 31.57 13.81 -4.03
N VAL A 323 32.47 13.26 -3.23
CA VAL A 323 33.47 13.97 -2.42
C VAL A 323 34.82 13.91 -3.09
#